data_6a597f4a3478a683a4e6df5b9a41fb9b
#
_entry.id   6a597f4a3478a683a4e6df5b9a41fb9b
#
_cell.length_a   1.000
_cell.length_b   1.000
_cell.length_c   1.000
_cell.angle_alpha   90.00
_cell.angle_beta   90.00
_cell.angle_gamma   90.00
#
_symmetry.space_group_name_H-M   'P 1'
#
loop_
_entity.id
_entity.type
_entity.pdbx_description
1 polymer ?
#
loop_
_entity_poly.entity_id
_entity_poly.type
_entity_poly.pdbx_seq_one_letter_code
_entity_poly.pdbx_strand_id
1 'polypeptide(L)'
;VILVAFLRKHGINSKLIQSMDGFLFWNMAEMRYFLRYIDKRMKTPLIPEDLWEDAKHATFSTYDRSQSLTYIKRCVQLFEQTNKAKYFSDFKEFVFESSVEDFCDVSGTDVVVSTIHKAKGREFDDVYMLISDNYLKDAHLMRRYYVGMTRAKNRLFVHTNGDCFNHLSVDQYNISQKEYAMP
;
A
#
# COMPACT_ATOMS: atom_id res chain seq x y z
N VAL A 1 -15.09 -3.28 -0.20
CA VAL A 1 -15.94 -2.51 -1.15
C VAL A 1 -17.11 -1.86 -0.42
N ILE A 2 -17.92 -2.58 0.35
CA ILE A 2 -19.12 -2.06 1.05
C ILE A 2 -18.75 -0.91 2.00
N LEU A 3 -17.75 -1.07 2.86
CA LEU A 3 -17.32 -0.05 3.82
C LEU A 3 -16.92 1.27 3.13
N VAL A 4 -16.16 1.19 2.04
CA VAL A 4 -15.76 2.40 1.29
C VAL A 4 -16.97 3.11 0.66
N ALA A 5 -17.90 2.34 0.10
CA ALA A 5 -19.13 2.91 -0.44
C ALA A 5 -19.97 3.60 0.67
N PHE A 6 -20.06 2.98 1.84
CA PHE A 6 -20.73 3.56 3.01
C PHE A 6 -20.06 4.86 3.46
N LEU A 7 -18.73 4.89 3.62
CA LEU A 7 -17.98 6.08 4.03
C LEU A 7 -18.18 7.23 3.04
N ARG A 8 -18.08 6.95 1.73
CA ARG A 8 -18.30 7.96 0.68
C ARG A 8 -19.72 8.52 0.68
N LYS A 9 -20.72 7.67 0.92
CA LYS A 9 -22.11 8.11 1.07
C LYS A 9 -22.29 9.11 2.21
N HIS A 10 -21.46 9.04 3.25
CA HIS A 10 -21.45 9.97 4.38
C HIS A 10 -20.45 11.13 4.21
N GLY A 11 -19.98 11.39 3.00
CA GLY A 11 -19.09 12.52 2.69
C GLY A 11 -17.63 12.32 3.12
N ILE A 12 -17.25 11.11 3.55
CA ILE A 12 -15.88 10.80 3.96
C ILE A 12 -15.08 10.35 2.72
N ASN A 13 -14.02 11.10 2.40
CA ASN A 13 -13.13 10.75 1.31
C ASN A 13 -12.33 9.49 1.68
N SER A 14 -12.69 8.37 1.09
CA SER A 14 -12.15 7.06 1.46
C SER A 14 -11.59 6.32 0.25
N LYS A 15 -10.48 5.61 0.45
CA LYS A 15 -9.81 4.82 -0.57
C LYS A 15 -9.61 3.39 -0.10
N LEU A 16 -9.87 2.44 -0.99
CA LEU A 16 -9.60 1.02 -0.77
C LEU A 16 -8.27 0.65 -1.44
N ILE A 17 -7.35 0.12 -0.66
CA ILE A 17 -6.17 -0.55 -1.20
C ILE A 17 -6.54 -2.01 -1.45
N GLN A 18 -6.80 -2.34 -2.71
CA GLN A 18 -7.12 -3.70 -3.14
C GLN A 18 -5.86 -4.43 -3.63
N SER A 19 -5.86 -5.76 -3.44
CA SER A 19 -4.94 -6.63 -4.16
C SER A 19 -5.36 -6.74 -5.61
N MET A 20 -4.40 -6.59 -6.47
CA MET A 20 -4.47 -7.17 -7.80
C MET A 20 -3.82 -8.56 -7.73
N ASP A 21 -4.49 -9.52 -7.06
CA ASP A 21 -3.94 -10.86 -6.85
C ASP A 21 -3.50 -11.47 -8.19
N GLY A 22 -2.25 -11.91 -8.25
CA GLY A 22 -1.64 -12.43 -9.47
C GLY A 22 -1.14 -11.37 -10.46
N PHE A 23 -1.33 -10.07 -10.18
CA PHE A 23 -0.82 -9.01 -11.02
C PHE A 23 0.56 -8.54 -10.53
N LEU A 24 1.57 -8.79 -11.34
CA LEU A 24 2.94 -8.42 -11.05
C LEU A 24 3.20 -7.00 -11.58
N PHE A 25 3.63 -6.08 -10.71
CA PHE A 25 3.88 -4.68 -11.03
C PHE A 25 4.81 -4.51 -12.25
N TRP A 26 5.90 -5.29 -12.30
CA TRP A 26 6.84 -5.28 -13.42
C TRP A 26 6.22 -5.74 -14.77
N ASN A 27 5.04 -6.39 -14.73
CA ASN A 27 4.34 -6.87 -15.93
C ASN A 27 3.42 -5.82 -16.58
N MET A 28 3.26 -4.66 -15.93
CA MET A 28 2.53 -3.55 -16.51
C MET A 28 3.17 -3.09 -17.82
N ALA A 29 2.35 -2.78 -18.82
CA ALA A 29 2.84 -2.39 -20.14
C ALA A 29 3.78 -1.19 -20.07
N GLU A 30 3.44 -0.21 -19.25
CA GLU A 30 4.20 1.01 -19.00
C GLU A 30 5.56 0.71 -18.36
N MET A 31 5.59 -0.16 -17.31
CA MET A 31 6.83 -0.53 -16.63
C MET A 31 7.73 -1.36 -17.56
N ARG A 32 7.16 -2.30 -18.30
CA ARG A 32 7.90 -3.05 -19.30
C ARG A 32 8.48 -2.17 -20.39
N TYR A 33 7.74 -1.14 -20.80
CA TYR A 33 8.24 -0.16 -21.78
C TYR A 33 9.41 0.62 -21.21
N PHE A 34 9.28 1.14 -19.98
CA PHE A 34 10.33 1.87 -19.28
C PHE A 34 11.61 1.05 -19.14
N LEU A 35 11.51 -0.17 -18.62
CA LEU A 35 12.63 -1.08 -18.46
C LEU A 35 13.30 -1.40 -19.79
N ARG A 36 12.53 -1.70 -20.84
CA ARG A 36 13.05 -1.98 -22.18
C ARG A 36 13.71 -0.76 -22.83
N TYR A 37 13.20 0.42 -22.56
CA TYR A 37 13.77 1.66 -23.12
C TYR A 37 15.20 1.85 -22.63
N ILE A 38 15.42 1.65 -21.33
CA ILE A 38 16.74 1.73 -20.70
C ILE A 38 17.62 0.58 -21.18
N ASP A 39 17.17 -0.66 -21.07
CA ASP A 39 17.93 -1.88 -21.39
C ASP A 39 18.52 -1.87 -22.80
N LYS A 40 17.75 -1.37 -23.78
CA LYS A 40 18.20 -1.28 -25.17
C LYS A 40 19.25 -0.19 -25.43
N ARG A 41 19.39 0.81 -24.58
CA ARG A 41 20.22 2.00 -24.81
C ARG A 41 21.38 2.12 -23.85
N MET A 42 21.31 1.46 -22.69
CA MET A 42 22.40 1.46 -21.73
C MET A 42 23.64 0.74 -22.28
N LYS A 43 24.80 1.28 -21.96
CA LYS A 43 26.11 0.69 -22.32
C LYS A 43 26.88 0.24 -21.08
N THR A 44 26.49 0.69 -19.92
CA THR A 44 27.11 0.42 -18.61
C THR A 44 26.03 0.05 -17.61
N PRO A 45 26.35 -0.65 -16.51
CA PRO A 45 25.39 -0.97 -15.46
C PRO A 45 24.77 0.27 -14.80
N LEU A 46 25.52 1.39 -14.76
CA LEU A 46 25.02 2.68 -14.29
C LEU A 46 24.22 3.34 -15.41
N ILE A 47 23.00 3.73 -15.11
CA ILE A 47 22.09 4.44 -16.02
C ILE A 47 22.52 5.92 -16.03
N PRO A 48 22.90 6.48 -17.18
CA PRO A 48 23.15 7.92 -17.31
C PRO A 48 21.89 8.73 -17.04
N GLU A 49 22.02 9.93 -16.47
CA GLU A 49 20.88 10.76 -16.09
C GLU A 49 20.03 11.18 -17.30
N ASP A 50 20.67 11.50 -18.41
CA ASP A 50 20.02 11.81 -19.68
C ASP A 50 19.16 10.65 -20.18
N LEU A 51 19.71 9.41 -20.17
CA LEU A 51 18.96 8.22 -20.55
C LEU A 51 17.76 7.95 -19.59
N TRP A 52 17.92 8.24 -18.31
CA TRP A 52 16.85 8.09 -17.32
C TRP A 52 15.71 9.07 -17.60
N GLU A 53 16.03 10.34 -17.81
CA GLU A 53 15.03 11.36 -18.14
C GLU A 53 14.35 11.10 -19.49
N ASP A 54 15.10 10.64 -20.49
CA ASP A 54 14.54 10.23 -21.77
C ASP A 54 13.55 9.07 -21.63
N ALA A 55 13.88 8.08 -20.78
CA ALA A 55 13.00 6.94 -20.50
C ALA A 55 11.69 7.40 -19.82
N LYS A 56 11.79 8.34 -18.87
CA LYS A 56 10.62 8.97 -18.23
C LYS A 56 9.74 9.66 -19.26
N HIS A 57 10.35 10.55 -20.04
CA HIS A 57 9.61 11.32 -21.05
C HIS A 57 8.95 10.40 -22.07
N ALA A 58 9.67 9.44 -22.63
CA ALA A 58 9.16 8.51 -23.62
C ALA A 58 7.99 7.67 -23.07
N THR A 59 8.14 7.15 -21.84
CA THR A 59 7.09 6.33 -21.21
C THR A 59 5.86 7.17 -20.89
N PHE A 60 6.04 8.34 -20.29
CA PHE A 60 4.92 9.18 -19.85
C PHE A 60 4.14 9.77 -21.02
N SER A 61 4.82 10.06 -22.13
CA SER A 61 4.15 10.53 -23.37
C SER A 61 3.43 9.39 -24.09
N THR A 62 4.02 8.18 -24.13
CA THR A 62 3.41 7.03 -24.80
C THR A 62 2.13 6.56 -24.09
N TYR A 63 2.10 6.67 -22.77
CA TYR A 63 1.01 6.17 -21.93
C TYR A 63 0.24 7.28 -21.21
N ASP A 64 0.17 8.48 -21.77
CA ASP A 64 -0.44 9.68 -21.17
C ASP A 64 -1.90 9.48 -20.73
N ARG A 65 -2.63 8.60 -21.45
CA ARG A 65 -4.04 8.26 -21.17
C ARG A 65 -4.22 7.05 -20.22
N SER A 66 -3.13 6.39 -19.83
CA SER A 66 -3.22 5.23 -18.96
C SER A 66 -3.45 5.64 -17.52
N GLN A 67 -4.49 5.09 -16.89
CA GLN A 67 -4.74 5.27 -15.45
C GLN A 67 -3.63 4.67 -14.59
N SER A 68 -2.97 3.65 -15.11
CA SER A 68 -1.88 2.95 -14.43
C SER A 68 -0.57 3.74 -14.40
N LEU A 69 -0.45 4.76 -15.26
CA LEU A 69 0.77 5.57 -15.36
C LEU A 69 1.12 6.27 -14.02
N THR A 70 0.13 6.55 -13.19
CA THR A 70 0.33 7.15 -11.87
C THR A 70 1.20 6.26 -10.96
N TYR A 71 1.03 4.94 -11.03
CA TYR A 71 1.84 4.00 -10.25
C TYR A 71 3.29 3.99 -10.73
N ILE A 72 3.50 4.08 -12.04
CA ILE A 72 4.84 4.10 -12.62
C ILE A 72 5.57 5.40 -12.24
N LYS A 73 4.89 6.54 -12.35
CA LYS A 73 5.45 7.84 -11.92
C LYS A 73 5.88 7.79 -10.45
N ARG A 74 5.03 7.22 -9.59
CA ARG A 74 5.33 7.10 -8.16
C ARG A 74 6.49 6.15 -7.88
N CYS A 75 6.56 5.02 -8.57
CA CYS A 75 7.67 4.07 -8.49
C CYS A 75 9.00 4.74 -8.85
N VAL A 76 9.07 5.39 -10.00
CA VAL A 76 10.24 6.12 -10.48
C VAL A 76 10.67 7.20 -9.47
N GLN A 77 9.73 8.00 -8.99
CA GLN A 77 9.98 9.05 -7.99
C GLN A 77 10.55 8.49 -6.68
N LEU A 78 10.00 7.39 -6.17
CA LEU A 78 10.48 6.78 -4.92
C LEU A 78 11.89 6.21 -5.09
N PHE A 79 12.16 5.59 -6.23
CA PHE A 79 13.51 5.09 -6.52
C PHE A 79 14.53 6.24 -6.61
N GLU A 80 14.19 7.35 -7.26
CA GLU A 80 15.04 8.55 -7.34
C GLU A 80 15.36 9.15 -5.97
N GLN A 81 14.38 9.17 -5.07
CA GLN A 81 14.56 9.71 -3.72
C GLN A 81 15.55 8.91 -2.88
N THR A 82 15.64 7.61 -3.10
CA THR A 82 16.49 6.70 -2.32
C THR A 82 17.82 6.40 -2.98
N ASN A 83 17.94 6.59 -4.31
CA ASN A 83 19.10 6.20 -5.09
C ASN A 83 19.66 7.37 -5.90
N LYS A 84 20.73 7.99 -5.40
CA LYS A 84 21.44 9.06 -6.15
C LYS A 84 22.12 8.52 -7.41
N ALA A 85 22.75 7.36 -7.31
CA ALA A 85 23.32 6.64 -8.45
C ALA A 85 22.32 5.53 -8.85
N LYS A 86 21.90 5.53 -10.11
CA LYS A 86 20.86 4.63 -10.62
C LYS A 86 21.51 3.44 -11.34
N TYR A 87 21.65 2.29 -10.64
CA TYR A 87 22.05 1.06 -11.27
C TYR A 87 20.84 0.31 -11.81
N PHE A 88 20.96 -0.23 -13.02
CA PHE A 88 19.83 -0.93 -13.65
C PHE A 88 19.43 -2.20 -12.91
N SER A 89 20.41 -2.92 -12.33
CA SER A 89 20.16 -4.06 -11.45
C SER A 89 19.26 -3.69 -10.28
N ASP A 90 19.63 -2.61 -9.59
CA ASP A 90 18.96 -2.17 -8.36
C ASP A 90 17.53 -1.68 -8.68
N PHE A 91 17.36 -0.97 -9.80
CA PHE A 91 16.03 -0.57 -10.25
C PHE A 91 15.16 -1.77 -10.63
N LYS A 92 15.73 -2.76 -11.32
CA LYS A 92 15.01 -4.01 -11.63
C LYS A 92 14.59 -4.74 -10.35
N GLU A 93 15.51 -4.93 -9.41
CA GLU A 93 15.22 -5.59 -8.14
C GLU A 93 14.10 -4.84 -7.38
N PHE A 94 14.22 -3.53 -7.25
CA PHE A 94 13.18 -2.68 -6.66
C PHE A 94 11.80 -2.88 -7.31
N VAL A 95 11.75 -2.89 -8.65
CA VAL A 95 10.50 -3.10 -9.40
C VAL A 95 9.96 -4.51 -9.24
N PHE A 96 10.82 -5.54 -9.21
CA PHE A 96 10.40 -6.93 -9.04
C PHE A 96 9.89 -7.25 -7.64
N GLU A 97 10.44 -6.61 -6.63
CA GLU A 97 10.01 -6.77 -5.23
C GLU A 97 8.78 -5.92 -4.90
N SER A 98 8.46 -4.92 -5.72
CA SER A 98 7.34 -4.02 -5.50
C SER A 98 6.01 -4.59 -5.98
N SER A 99 4.96 -4.19 -5.30
CA SER A 99 3.57 -4.41 -5.70
C SER A 99 2.90 -3.09 -6.11
N VAL A 100 1.81 -3.17 -6.87
CA VAL A 100 1.04 -1.97 -7.29
C VAL A 100 0.59 -1.14 -6.08
N GLU A 101 0.28 -1.82 -4.99
CA GLU A 101 -0.17 -1.22 -3.74
C GLU A 101 0.86 -0.30 -3.10
N ASP A 102 2.15 -0.57 -3.29
CA ASP A 102 3.24 0.25 -2.74
C ASP A 102 3.23 1.66 -3.33
N PHE A 103 2.71 1.79 -4.55
CA PHE A 103 2.64 3.05 -5.29
C PHE A 103 1.25 3.69 -5.28
N CYS A 104 0.29 3.12 -4.54
CA CYS A 104 -1.00 3.77 -4.33
C CYS A 104 -0.81 5.06 -3.55
N ASP A 105 -1.10 6.19 -4.17
CA ASP A 105 -1.18 7.46 -3.47
C ASP A 105 -2.43 7.50 -2.60
N VAL A 106 -2.22 7.73 -1.31
CA VAL A 106 -3.30 7.90 -0.32
C VAL A 106 -3.32 9.31 0.27
N SER A 107 -2.50 10.22 -0.28
CA SER A 107 -2.51 11.62 0.13
C SER A 107 -3.87 12.26 -0.14
N GLY A 108 -4.30 13.12 0.77
CA GLY A 108 -5.62 13.76 0.68
C GLY A 108 -6.82 12.82 0.89
N THR A 109 -6.59 11.60 1.39
CA THR A 109 -7.64 10.65 1.74
C THR A 109 -7.86 10.65 3.24
N ASP A 110 -9.11 10.85 3.70
CA ASP A 110 -9.43 10.88 5.13
C ASP A 110 -9.36 9.48 5.74
N VAL A 111 -9.84 8.48 5.03
CA VAL A 111 -9.86 7.09 5.50
C VAL A 111 -9.33 6.13 4.43
N VAL A 112 -8.31 5.37 4.80
CA VAL A 112 -7.77 4.28 3.98
C VAL A 112 -8.30 2.95 4.51
N VAL A 113 -8.97 2.20 3.66
CA VAL A 113 -9.43 0.83 3.97
C VAL A 113 -8.49 -0.17 3.30
N SER A 114 -7.93 -1.08 4.08
CA SER A 114 -7.03 -2.10 3.54
C SER A 114 -7.03 -3.38 4.37
N THR A 115 -6.45 -4.45 3.85
CA THR A 115 -6.07 -5.58 4.68
C THR A 115 -4.77 -5.29 5.41
N ILE A 116 -4.49 -6.04 6.49
CA ILE A 116 -3.25 -5.88 7.28
C ILE A 116 -1.99 -6.06 6.41
N HIS A 117 -2.00 -7.03 5.50
CA HIS A 117 -0.88 -7.27 4.59
C HIS A 117 -0.53 -6.05 3.73
N LYS A 118 -1.55 -5.34 3.26
CA LYS A 118 -1.39 -4.18 2.38
C LYS A 118 -1.09 -2.88 3.12
N ALA A 119 -1.28 -2.89 4.43
CA ALA A 119 -0.82 -1.82 5.31
C ALA A 119 0.66 -1.99 5.73
N LYS A 120 1.33 -3.09 5.35
CA LYS A 120 2.74 -3.31 5.66
C LYS A 120 3.59 -2.19 5.05
N GLY A 121 4.55 -1.66 5.83
CA GLY A 121 5.42 -0.55 5.41
C GLY A 121 4.77 0.84 5.45
N ARG A 122 3.48 0.95 5.78
CA ARG A 122 2.78 2.22 5.96
C ARG A 122 2.50 2.46 7.44
N GLU A 123 2.34 3.71 7.81
CA GLU A 123 1.94 4.14 9.15
C GLU A 123 0.82 5.16 9.03
N PHE A 124 -0.08 5.16 9.99
CA PHE A 124 -1.26 6.00 10.03
C PHE A 124 -1.40 6.62 11.42
N ASP A 125 -1.94 7.81 11.50
CA ASP A 125 -2.16 8.47 12.79
C ASP A 125 -3.10 7.65 13.66
N ASP A 126 -4.21 7.21 13.08
CA ASP A 126 -5.23 6.41 13.75
C ASP A 126 -5.48 5.11 12.95
N VAL A 127 -5.57 4.00 13.66
CA VAL A 127 -5.87 2.69 13.06
C VAL A 127 -7.09 2.09 13.71
N TYR A 128 -8.06 1.69 12.90
CA TYR A 128 -9.26 0.94 13.30
C TYR A 128 -9.13 -0.49 12.79
N MET A 129 -8.98 -1.43 13.71
CA MET A 129 -8.86 -2.86 13.38
C MET A 129 -10.18 -3.57 13.68
N LEU A 130 -10.66 -4.33 12.70
CA LEU A 130 -11.79 -5.23 12.85
C LEU A 130 -11.26 -6.66 12.98
N ILE A 131 -11.45 -7.27 14.15
CA ILE A 131 -10.95 -8.61 14.47
C ILE A 131 -12.14 -9.53 14.74
N SER A 132 -12.16 -10.71 14.14
CA SER A 132 -13.12 -11.75 14.42
C SER A 132 -12.49 -12.78 15.37
N ASP A 133 -13.17 -13.13 16.47
CA ASP A 133 -12.69 -14.03 17.51
C ASP A 133 -12.34 -15.44 17.04
N ASN A 134 -12.95 -15.90 15.97
CA ASN A 134 -12.72 -17.24 15.43
C ASN A 134 -11.26 -17.51 15.03
N TYR A 135 -10.43 -16.45 14.96
CA TYR A 135 -9.09 -16.52 14.42
C TYR A 135 -7.96 -16.34 15.46
N LEU A 136 -8.27 -16.08 16.74
CA LEU A 136 -7.24 -15.76 17.75
C LEU A 136 -6.44 -16.96 18.25
N LYS A 137 -6.85 -18.19 17.92
CA LYS A 137 -6.14 -19.41 18.27
C LYS A 137 -4.97 -19.75 17.33
N ASP A 138 -4.84 -19.02 16.22
CA ASP A 138 -3.79 -19.24 15.21
C ASP A 138 -2.61 -18.27 15.43
N ALA A 139 -1.43 -18.83 15.69
CA ALA A 139 -0.19 -18.05 15.90
C ALA A 139 0.20 -17.20 14.68
N HIS A 140 -0.14 -17.62 13.47
CA HIS A 140 0.11 -16.83 12.26
C HIS A 140 -0.80 -15.60 12.21
N LEU A 141 -2.05 -15.73 12.65
CA LEU A 141 -2.99 -14.62 12.71
C LEU A 141 -2.61 -13.62 13.81
N MET A 142 -2.11 -14.08 14.94
CA MET A 142 -1.60 -13.21 16.00
C MET A 142 -0.44 -12.33 15.51
N ARG A 143 0.50 -12.90 14.76
CA ARG A 143 1.58 -12.11 14.13
C ARG A 143 1.05 -11.06 13.15
N ARG A 144 0.04 -11.40 12.37
CA ARG A 144 -0.62 -10.46 11.45
C ARG A 144 -1.30 -9.32 12.20
N TYR A 145 -2.02 -9.62 13.27
CA TYR A 145 -2.64 -8.60 14.11
C TYR A 145 -1.61 -7.67 14.74
N TYR A 146 -0.51 -8.23 15.25
CA TYR A 146 0.61 -7.42 15.75
C TYR A 146 1.12 -6.45 14.69
N VAL A 147 1.33 -6.90 13.45
CA VAL A 147 1.73 -6.03 12.33
C VAL A 147 0.70 -4.93 12.09
N GLY A 148 -0.59 -5.24 12.12
CA GLY A 148 -1.65 -4.24 11.98
C GLY A 148 -1.68 -3.20 13.10
N MET A 149 -1.53 -3.66 14.35
CA MET A 149 -1.50 -2.80 15.54
C MET A 149 -0.34 -1.81 15.51
N THR A 150 0.85 -2.28 15.09
CA THR A 150 2.05 -1.44 14.98
C THR A 150 2.00 -0.42 13.83
N ARG A 151 0.92 -0.36 13.07
CA ARG A 151 0.72 0.68 12.04
C ARG A 151 0.17 1.98 12.61
N ALA A 152 -0.32 1.97 13.84
CA ALA A 152 -0.83 3.17 14.52
C ALA A 152 0.31 4.00 15.10
N LYS A 153 0.36 5.30 14.75
CA LYS A 153 1.29 6.28 15.35
C LYS A 153 0.73 6.83 16.65
N ASN A 154 -0.55 7.18 16.66
CA ASN A 154 -1.17 7.90 17.77
C ASN A 154 -2.23 7.06 18.49
N ARG A 155 -3.21 6.50 17.76
CA ARG A 155 -4.35 5.81 18.36
C ARG A 155 -4.66 4.50 17.65
N LEU A 156 -4.93 3.47 18.44
CA LEU A 156 -5.37 2.17 17.95
C LEU A 156 -6.76 1.86 18.51
N PHE A 157 -7.72 1.61 17.63
CA PHE A 157 -9.06 1.17 17.98
C PHE A 157 -9.24 -0.27 17.50
N VAL A 158 -9.49 -1.18 18.43
CA VAL A 158 -9.72 -2.59 18.13
C VAL A 158 -11.18 -2.92 18.36
N HIS A 159 -11.85 -3.32 17.29
CA HIS A 159 -13.23 -3.80 17.33
C HIS A 159 -13.22 -5.33 17.19
N THR A 160 -13.83 -5.99 18.15
CA THR A 160 -13.95 -7.44 18.18
C THR A 160 -15.39 -7.84 18.38
N ASN A 161 -15.81 -8.97 17.85
CA ASN A 161 -17.14 -9.53 18.01
C ASN A 161 -17.21 -10.55 19.17
N GLY A 162 -16.22 -10.59 20.06
CA GLY A 162 -16.19 -11.49 21.21
C GLY A 162 -15.25 -11.04 22.33
N ASP A 163 -14.89 -11.97 23.20
CA ASP A 163 -14.27 -11.72 24.50
C ASP A 163 -12.74 -11.83 24.51
N CYS A 164 -12.13 -11.89 23.36
CA CYS A 164 -10.71 -12.23 23.20
C CYS A 164 -9.74 -11.31 23.93
N PHE A 165 -10.13 -10.06 24.21
CA PHE A 165 -9.29 -9.09 24.91
C PHE A 165 -9.77 -8.80 26.35
N ASN A 166 -10.84 -9.44 26.84
CA ASN A 166 -11.39 -9.19 28.16
C ASN A 166 -10.44 -9.54 29.32
N HIS A 167 -9.42 -10.34 29.03
CA HIS A 167 -8.39 -10.74 30.02
C HIS A 167 -7.16 -9.80 30.02
N LEU A 168 -7.10 -8.82 29.14
CA LEU A 168 -6.00 -7.87 29.13
C LEU A 168 -6.23 -6.82 30.22
N SER A 169 -5.33 -6.79 31.21
CA SER A 169 -5.26 -5.70 32.17
C SER A 169 -4.54 -4.51 31.55
N VAL A 170 -5.27 -3.44 31.29
CA VAL A 170 -4.73 -2.19 30.71
C VAL A 170 -5.11 -1.05 31.63
N ASP A 171 -4.17 -0.19 32.00
CA ASP A 171 -4.35 0.90 32.97
C ASP A 171 -5.27 2.04 32.47
N GLN A 172 -5.56 2.07 31.17
CA GLN A 172 -6.50 3.02 30.57
C GLN A 172 -7.39 2.31 29.54
N TYR A 173 -8.59 1.97 29.94
CA TYR A 173 -9.49 1.17 29.15
C TYR A 173 -10.90 1.78 29.16
N ASN A 174 -11.36 2.23 27.99
CA ASN A 174 -12.76 2.62 27.81
C ASN A 174 -13.47 1.53 26.99
N ILE A 175 -14.21 0.66 27.66
CA ILE A 175 -15.13 -0.27 26.99
C ILE A 175 -16.45 0.48 26.77
N SER A 176 -16.81 0.72 25.53
CA SER A 176 -18.19 1.02 25.18
C SER A 176 -18.79 -0.20 24.46
N GLN A 177 -19.62 -0.94 25.16
CA GLN A 177 -20.48 -1.95 24.53
C GLN A 177 -21.61 -1.20 23.81
N LYS A 178 -21.57 -1.17 22.50
CA LYS A 178 -22.72 -0.78 21.67
C LYS A 178 -23.09 -1.96 20.78
N GLU A 179 -24.25 -2.51 21.01
CA GLU A 179 -24.86 -3.45 20.07
C GLU A 179 -25.32 -2.66 18.83
N TYR A 180 -24.73 -3.00 17.70
CA TYR A 180 -25.20 -2.51 16.41
C TYR A 180 -26.03 -3.61 15.76
N ALA A 181 -27.34 -3.40 15.64
CA ALA A 181 -28.17 -4.21 14.77
C ALA A 181 -27.72 -3.97 13.33
N MET A 182 -27.27 -5.03 12.67
CA MET A 182 -27.02 -4.96 11.22
C MET A 182 -28.36 -4.95 10.49
N PRO A 183 -28.53 -4.06 9.48
CA PRO A 183 -29.73 -4.05 8.64
C PRO A 183 -29.84 -5.28 7.76
#